data_24f637e2e830cc983bb5555c095e2178
#
_entry.id   24f637e2e830cc983bb5555c095e2178
#
_cell.length_a   1.000
_cell.length_b   1.000
_cell.length_c   1.000
_cell.angle_alpha   90.00
_cell.angle_beta   90.00
_cell.angle_gamma   90.00
#
_symmetry.space_group_name_H-M   'P 1'
#
loop_
_entity.id
_entity.type
_entity.pdbx_description
1 polymer ?
#
loop_
_entity_poly.entity_id
_entity_poly.type
_entity_poly.pdbx_seq_one_letter_code
_entity_poly.pdbx_strand_id
1 'polypeptide(L)'
;MSEPYLVFISHAGTDTWVAQQIEAHIRGTGAQTFLDEAHIGIGEDFEEAILTALERANELVVLLTPWALKRPYIWTEIGAAWMRRIPIVSVLHGLTAEELHTRAGVPVLLKRRDMITVNDLPRYFAQLQKRVQQHRSQ
;
A
#
# COMPACT_ATOMS: atom_id res chain seq x y z
N MET A 1 -3.82 20.22 -16.31
CA MET A 1 -4.06 18.78 -16.12
C MET A 1 -3.48 18.36 -14.78
N SER A 2 -4.27 17.65 -14.00
CA SER A 2 -3.81 17.14 -12.72
C SER A 2 -2.86 15.93 -12.92
N GLU A 3 -1.96 15.74 -11.98
CA GLU A 3 -1.14 14.54 -11.99
C GLU A 3 -2.02 13.31 -11.77
N PRO A 4 -1.59 12.14 -12.26
CA PRO A 4 -2.34 10.91 -12.03
C PRO A 4 -2.45 10.58 -10.53
N TYR A 5 -3.54 9.92 -10.17
CA TYR A 5 -3.70 9.39 -8.82
C TYR A 5 -2.78 8.18 -8.68
N LEU A 6 -1.82 8.28 -7.76
CA LEU A 6 -0.80 7.25 -7.58
C LEU A 6 -1.05 6.48 -6.29
N VAL A 7 -1.13 5.16 -6.39
CA VAL A 7 -1.24 4.26 -5.24
C VAL A 7 0.10 3.52 -5.07
N PHE A 8 0.71 3.69 -3.92
CA PHE A 8 1.92 2.96 -3.55
C PHE A 8 1.51 1.65 -2.87
N ILE A 9 2.03 0.53 -3.35
CA ILE A 9 1.70 -0.81 -2.83
C ILE A 9 2.95 -1.38 -2.16
N SER A 10 2.84 -1.60 -0.86
CA SER A 10 3.92 -2.15 -0.03
C SER A 10 3.63 -3.61 0.29
N HIS A 11 4.61 -4.49 0.17
CA HIS A 11 4.45 -5.91 0.42
C HIS A 11 5.80 -6.58 0.70
N ALA A 12 5.77 -7.77 1.33
CA ALA A 12 6.96 -8.59 1.47
C ALA A 12 7.21 -9.37 0.17
N GLY A 13 8.48 -9.68 -0.12
CA GLY A 13 8.84 -10.38 -1.35
C GLY A 13 8.14 -11.73 -1.51
N THR A 14 7.86 -12.43 -0.42
CA THR A 14 7.12 -13.70 -0.45
C THR A 14 5.68 -13.52 -0.90
N ASP A 15 5.15 -12.30 -0.84
CA ASP A 15 3.76 -12.00 -1.15
C ASP A 15 3.59 -11.31 -2.51
N THR A 16 4.61 -11.34 -3.34
CA THR A 16 4.64 -10.61 -4.61
C THR A 16 3.47 -10.98 -5.53
N TRP A 17 3.13 -12.27 -5.64
CA TRP A 17 2.04 -12.67 -6.52
C TRP A 17 0.71 -12.04 -6.10
N VAL A 18 0.40 -12.08 -4.78
CA VAL A 18 -0.84 -11.48 -4.27
C VAL A 18 -0.82 -9.98 -4.50
N ALA A 19 0.30 -9.33 -4.23
CA ALA A 19 0.44 -7.88 -4.45
C ALA A 19 0.23 -7.51 -5.93
N GLN A 20 0.72 -8.32 -6.86
CA GLN A 20 0.52 -8.10 -8.29
C GLN A 20 -0.95 -8.22 -8.69
N GLN A 21 -1.69 -9.15 -8.07
CA GLN A 21 -3.14 -9.28 -8.33
C GLN A 21 -3.87 -8.02 -7.84
N ILE A 22 -3.52 -7.53 -6.67
CA ILE A 22 -4.10 -6.29 -6.13
C ILE A 22 -3.75 -5.12 -7.07
N GLU A 23 -2.52 -5.03 -7.50
CA GLU A 23 -2.06 -3.97 -8.42
C GLU A 23 -2.88 -3.94 -9.71
N ALA A 24 -3.11 -5.10 -10.31
CA ALA A 24 -3.88 -5.17 -11.56
C ALA A 24 -5.28 -4.60 -11.39
N HIS A 25 -5.95 -4.91 -10.27
CA HIS A 25 -7.27 -4.37 -9.98
C HIS A 25 -7.22 -2.87 -9.70
N ILE A 26 -6.20 -2.40 -9.01
CA ILE A 26 -6.03 -0.97 -8.75
C ILE A 26 -5.86 -0.21 -10.06
N ARG A 27 -5.05 -0.71 -10.98
CA ARG A 27 -4.90 -0.11 -12.31
C ARG A 27 -6.22 -0.05 -13.06
N GLY A 28 -7.06 -1.07 -12.88
CA GLY A 28 -8.39 -1.12 -13.47
C GLY A 28 -9.31 0.01 -13.01
N THR A 29 -9.02 0.65 -11.87
CA THR A 29 -9.79 1.81 -11.40
C THR A 29 -9.37 3.11 -12.08
N GLY A 30 -8.28 3.08 -12.85
CA GLY A 30 -7.72 4.27 -13.48
C GLY A 30 -6.54 4.88 -12.73
N ALA A 31 -6.18 4.33 -11.57
CA ALA A 31 -5.03 4.80 -10.80
C ALA A 31 -3.73 4.31 -11.43
N GLN A 32 -2.66 5.07 -11.22
CA GLN A 32 -1.30 4.57 -11.42
C GLN A 32 -0.84 3.85 -10.17
N THR A 33 0.09 2.93 -10.33
CA THR A 33 0.61 2.15 -9.21
C THR A 33 2.12 2.23 -9.17
N PHE A 34 2.66 2.13 -7.98
CA PHE A 34 4.05 1.81 -7.74
C PHE A 34 4.07 0.58 -6.84
N LEU A 35 4.55 -0.53 -7.38
CA LEU A 35 4.71 -1.76 -6.62
C LEU A 35 6.18 -1.84 -6.18
N ASP A 36 6.37 -1.83 -4.87
CA ASP A 36 7.71 -1.91 -4.30
C ASP A 36 8.25 -3.32 -4.49
N GLU A 37 9.00 -3.52 -5.56
CA GLU A 37 9.65 -4.79 -5.85
C GLU A 37 11.15 -4.67 -5.62
N ALA A 38 11.70 -5.64 -4.92
CA ALA A 38 13.12 -5.71 -4.65
C ALA A 38 13.95 -6.11 -5.90
N HIS A 39 13.38 -5.92 -7.10
CA HIS A 39 13.98 -6.37 -8.36
C HIS A 39 14.26 -5.24 -9.33
N ILE A 40 14.44 -4.05 -8.84
CA ILE A 40 14.93 -2.97 -9.68
C ILE A 40 16.35 -3.36 -10.12
N GLY A 41 16.68 -3.09 -11.37
CA GLY A 41 17.87 -3.61 -11.99
C GLY A 41 19.15 -3.39 -11.18
N ILE A 42 20.08 -4.27 -11.36
CA ILE A 42 21.39 -4.17 -10.69
C ILE A 42 22.01 -2.82 -11.06
N GLY A 43 22.40 -2.04 -10.04
CA GLY A 43 22.99 -0.73 -10.24
C GLY A 43 22.01 0.41 -10.30
N GLU A 44 20.70 0.17 -10.31
CA GLU A 44 19.72 1.22 -10.21
C GLU A 44 19.55 1.68 -8.77
N ASP A 45 19.23 2.97 -8.60
CA ASP A 45 19.01 3.53 -7.27
C ASP A 45 17.60 3.20 -6.81
N PHE A 46 17.47 2.03 -6.22
CA PHE A 46 16.20 1.49 -5.70
C PHE A 46 15.60 2.40 -4.63
N GLU A 47 16.45 2.90 -3.73
CA GLU A 47 15.99 3.74 -2.63
C GLU A 47 15.39 5.05 -3.15
N GLU A 48 16.04 5.65 -4.14
CA GLU A 48 15.56 6.91 -4.73
C GLU A 48 14.23 6.72 -5.43
N ALA A 49 14.04 5.61 -6.14
CA ALA A 49 12.77 5.31 -6.80
C ALA A 49 11.63 5.17 -5.78
N ILE A 50 11.88 4.49 -4.67
CA ILE A 50 10.90 4.34 -3.58
C ILE A 50 10.58 5.70 -2.97
N LEU A 51 11.60 6.48 -2.64
CA LEU A 51 11.39 7.79 -2.03
C LEU A 51 10.59 8.72 -2.93
N THR A 52 10.90 8.75 -4.21
CA THR A 52 10.17 9.56 -5.17
C THR A 52 8.71 9.13 -5.26
N ALA A 53 8.46 7.83 -5.30
CA ALA A 53 7.09 7.30 -5.35
C ALA A 53 6.33 7.64 -4.07
N LEU A 54 6.95 7.51 -2.90
CA LEU A 54 6.33 7.85 -1.62
C LEU A 54 6.00 9.34 -1.53
N GLU A 55 6.87 10.21 -2.06
CA GLU A 55 6.64 11.65 -2.08
C GLU A 55 5.44 12.03 -2.95
N ARG A 56 5.16 11.25 -3.99
CA ARG A 56 4.12 11.54 -4.96
C ARG A 56 2.83 10.77 -4.73
N ALA A 57 2.87 9.72 -3.90
CA ALA A 57 1.71 8.84 -3.69
C ALA A 57 0.52 9.61 -3.11
N ASN A 58 -0.66 9.29 -3.60
CA ASN A 58 -1.92 9.81 -3.06
C ASN A 58 -2.51 8.86 -2.01
N GLU A 59 -2.05 7.61 -1.99
CA GLU A 59 -2.59 6.58 -1.13
C GLU A 59 -1.57 5.46 -0.99
N LEU A 60 -1.51 4.86 0.20
CA LEU A 60 -0.68 3.68 0.45
C LEU A 60 -1.59 2.47 0.69
N VAL A 61 -1.34 1.40 -0.05
CA VAL A 61 -1.91 0.08 0.25
C VAL A 61 -0.78 -0.78 0.77
N VAL A 62 -0.93 -1.32 1.95
CA VAL A 62 0.07 -2.22 2.52
C VAL A 62 -0.54 -3.60 2.73
N LEU A 63 0.11 -4.60 2.15
CA LEU A 63 -0.30 -6.01 2.32
C LEU A 63 0.40 -6.55 3.56
N LEU A 64 -0.36 -6.73 4.62
CA LEU A 64 0.16 -7.19 5.90
C LEU A 64 -0.09 -8.69 6.04
N THR A 65 1.00 -9.43 6.10
CA THR A 65 1.04 -10.87 6.30
C THR A 65 1.98 -11.15 7.46
N PRO A 66 2.01 -12.38 8.00
CA PRO A 66 3.01 -12.70 9.03
C PRO A 66 4.45 -12.42 8.60
N TRP A 67 4.76 -12.58 7.31
CA TRP A 67 6.09 -12.31 6.78
C TRP A 67 6.37 -10.80 6.65
N ALA A 68 5.36 -10.04 6.24
CA ALA A 68 5.49 -8.59 6.08
C ALA A 68 5.82 -7.90 7.41
N LEU A 69 5.25 -8.37 8.50
CA LEU A 69 5.47 -7.79 9.82
C LEU A 69 6.93 -7.83 10.27
N LYS A 70 7.73 -8.70 9.67
CA LYS A 70 9.14 -8.86 9.99
C LYS A 70 10.06 -8.01 9.11
N ARG A 71 9.51 -7.24 8.19
CA ARG A 71 10.29 -6.43 7.23
C ARG A 71 10.32 -4.97 7.67
N PRO A 72 11.47 -4.47 8.13
CA PRO A 72 11.55 -3.08 8.62
C PRO A 72 11.12 -2.04 7.59
N TYR A 73 11.42 -2.25 6.30
CA TYR A 73 11.08 -1.27 5.28
C TYR A 73 9.58 -1.02 5.14
N ILE A 74 8.75 -2.02 5.44
CA ILE A 74 7.28 -1.87 5.37
C ILE A 74 6.83 -0.84 6.41
N TRP A 75 7.37 -0.91 7.61
CA TRP A 75 7.05 0.06 8.67
C TRP A 75 7.57 1.46 8.32
N THR A 76 8.73 1.54 7.66
CA THR A 76 9.26 2.82 7.17
C THR A 76 8.32 3.45 6.15
N GLU A 77 7.79 2.66 5.22
CA GLU A 77 6.87 3.14 4.20
C GLU A 77 5.54 3.60 4.82
N ILE A 78 5.02 2.83 5.79
CA ILE A 78 3.83 3.21 6.54
C ILE A 78 4.07 4.54 7.26
N GLY A 79 5.21 4.69 7.92
CA GLY A 79 5.56 5.92 8.62
C GLY A 79 5.64 7.13 7.69
N ALA A 80 6.20 6.94 6.50
CA ALA A 80 6.28 8.01 5.50
C ALA A 80 4.89 8.45 5.04
N ALA A 81 4.00 7.50 4.76
CA ALA A 81 2.62 7.80 4.38
C ALA A 81 1.88 8.51 5.52
N TRP A 82 2.10 8.05 6.74
CA TRP A 82 1.48 8.65 7.92
C TRP A 82 1.92 10.12 8.09
N MET A 83 3.20 10.41 7.90
CA MET A 83 3.71 11.78 7.99
C MET A 83 3.12 12.69 6.92
N ARG A 84 2.85 12.15 5.75
CA ARG A 84 2.24 12.90 4.64
C ARG A 84 0.72 13.01 4.78
N ARG A 85 0.13 12.33 5.75
CA ARG A 85 -1.32 12.32 6.00
C ARG A 85 -2.14 11.81 4.80
N ILE A 86 -1.57 10.91 4.01
CA ILE A 86 -2.31 10.24 2.94
C ILE A 86 -3.02 9.01 3.51
N PRO A 87 -4.11 8.56 2.86
CA PRO A 87 -4.80 7.34 3.30
C PRO A 87 -3.86 6.13 3.32
N ILE A 88 -3.98 5.32 4.37
CA ILE A 88 -3.25 4.05 4.50
C ILE A 88 -4.30 2.95 4.62
N VAL A 89 -4.33 2.07 3.64
CA VAL A 89 -5.23 0.93 3.62
C VAL A 89 -4.42 -0.32 3.91
N SER A 90 -4.71 -0.97 5.03
CA SER A 90 -4.00 -2.18 5.46
C SER A 90 -4.82 -3.40 5.05
N VAL A 91 -4.28 -4.19 4.13
CA VAL A 91 -4.92 -5.43 3.67
C VAL A 91 -4.32 -6.59 4.45
N LEU A 92 -5.12 -7.19 5.33
CA LEU A 92 -4.68 -8.29 6.17
C LEU A 92 -4.85 -9.62 5.43
N HIS A 93 -3.81 -10.41 5.40
CA HIS A 93 -3.83 -11.73 4.77
C HIS A 93 -3.01 -12.69 5.63
N GLY A 94 -3.68 -13.71 6.17
CA GLY A 94 -3.02 -14.68 7.05
C GLY A 94 -2.84 -14.19 8.48
N LEU A 95 -3.48 -13.08 8.86
CA LEU A 95 -3.52 -12.62 10.25
C LEU A 95 -4.76 -11.77 10.47
N THR A 96 -5.17 -11.65 11.74
CA THR A 96 -6.33 -10.85 12.12
C THR A 96 -5.90 -9.51 12.70
N ALA A 97 -6.87 -8.57 12.78
CA ALA A 97 -6.61 -7.27 13.40
C ALA A 97 -6.20 -7.43 14.86
N GLU A 98 -6.82 -8.38 15.58
CA GLU A 98 -6.46 -8.67 16.98
C GLU A 98 -5.02 -9.16 17.09
N GLU A 99 -4.61 -10.08 16.24
CA GLU A 99 -3.23 -10.57 16.23
C GLU A 99 -2.24 -9.44 15.95
N LEU A 100 -2.58 -8.55 15.02
CA LEU A 100 -1.73 -7.40 14.70
C LEU A 100 -1.57 -6.48 15.92
N HIS A 101 -2.68 -6.15 16.58
CA HIS A 101 -2.66 -5.21 17.71
C HIS A 101 -1.99 -5.76 18.97
N THR A 102 -1.96 -7.08 19.12
CA THR A 102 -1.31 -7.71 20.28
C THR A 102 0.17 -7.99 20.05
N ARG A 103 0.66 -7.79 18.83
CA ARG A 103 2.05 -8.04 18.51
C ARG A 103 2.97 -6.97 19.04
N ALA A 104 4.03 -7.37 19.71
CA ALA A 104 5.05 -6.44 20.18
C ALA A 104 5.73 -5.75 19.00
N GLY A 105 5.94 -4.45 19.11
CA GLY A 105 6.63 -3.67 18.08
C GLY A 105 5.78 -3.16 16.94
N VAL A 106 4.49 -3.48 16.91
CA VAL A 106 3.59 -2.92 15.90
C VAL A 106 3.26 -1.48 16.28
N PRO A 107 3.56 -0.49 15.41
CA PRO A 107 3.22 0.90 15.70
C PRO A 107 1.72 1.12 15.77
N VAL A 108 1.31 2.08 16.62
CA VAL A 108 -0.10 2.46 16.76
C VAL A 108 -0.60 3.35 15.62
N LEU A 109 0.17 3.48 14.55
CA LEU A 109 -0.19 4.31 13.39
C LEU A 109 -1.34 3.74 12.58
N LEU A 110 -1.53 2.42 12.65
CA LEU A 110 -2.55 1.75 11.84
C LEU A 110 -3.89 1.76 12.58
N LYS A 111 -4.89 2.33 11.94
CA LYS A 111 -6.23 2.43 12.51
C LYS A 111 -7.08 1.25 12.06
N ARG A 112 -7.81 0.67 13.00
CA ARG A 112 -8.64 -0.50 12.75
C ARG A 112 -9.65 -0.28 11.61
N ARG A 113 -10.21 0.91 11.51
CA ARG A 113 -11.18 1.25 10.46
C ARG A 113 -10.61 1.19 9.06
N ASP A 114 -9.28 1.28 8.93
CA ASP A 114 -8.59 1.27 7.65
C ASP A 114 -8.00 -0.11 7.35
N MET A 115 -8.34 -1.11 8.16
CA MET A 115 -7.90 -2.48 7.96
C MET A 115 -9.01 -3.28 7.30
N ILE A 116 -8.65 -3.98 6.23
CA ILE A 116 -9.57 -4.85 5.51
C ILE A 116 -8.89 -6.20 5.30
N THR A 117 -9.67 -7.20 4.97
CA THR A 117 -9.13 -8.49 4.54
C THR A 117 -9.13 -8.57 3.02
N VAL A 118 -8.47 -9.60 2.48
CA VAL A 118 -8.47 -9.83 1.02
C VAL A 118 -9.91 -9.96 0.49
N ASN A 119 -10.82 -10.48 1.31
CA ASN A 119 -12.23 -10.65 0.90
C ASN A 119 -12.96 -9.31 0.73
N ASP A 120 -12.45 -8.24 1.33
CA ASP A 120 -13.07 -6.91 1.25
C ASP A 120 -12.51 -6.07 0.08
N LEU A 121 -11.54 -6.60 -0.66
CA LEU A 121 -10.89 -5.86 -1.73
C LEU A 121 -11.86 -5.34 -2.80
N PRO A 122 -12.89 -6.10 -3.24
CA PRO A 122 -13.82 -5.53 -4.22
C PRO A 122 -14.48 -4.24 -3.76
N ARG A 123 -14.83 -4.14 -2.48
CA ARG A 123 -15.40 -2.91 -1.90
C ARG A 123 -14.37 -1.79 -1.91
N TYR A 124 -13.13 -2.10 -1.57
CA TYR A 124 -12.04 -1.12 -1.61
C TYR A 124 -11.86 -0.59 -3.04
N PHE A 125 -11.81 -1.46 -4.03
CA PHE A 125 -11.62 -1.03 -5.42
C PHE A 125 -12.74 -0.11 -5.90
N ALA A 126 -13.99 -0.37 -5.49
CA ALA A 126 -15.11 0.50 -5.83
C ALA A 126 -14.95 1.89 -5.20
N GLN A 127 -14.51 1.95 -3.96
CA GLN A 127 -14.25 3.23 -3.27
C GLN A 127 -13.09 3.97 -3.91
N LEU A 128 -12.02 3.25 -4.25
CA LEU A 128 -10.86 3.83 -4.91
C LEU A 128 -11.23 4.43 -6.27
N GLN A 129 -12.07 3.74 -7.04
CA GLN A 129 -12.51 4.24 -8.34
C GLN A 129 -13.18 5.60 -8.20
N LYS A 130 -13.99 5.79 -7.18
CA LYS A 130 -14.63 7.10 -6.90
C LYS A 130 -13.59 8.16 -6.59
N ARG A 131 -12.58 7.84 -5.77
CA ARG A 131 -11.53 8.80 -5.44
C ARG A 131 -10.71 9.19 -6.67
N VAL A 132 -10.41 8.23 -7.53
CA VAL A 132 -9.70 8.48 -8.78
C VAL A 132 -10.50 9.40 -9.69
N GLN A 133 -11.80 9.16 -9.82
CA GLN A 133 -12.69 10.00 -10.64
C GLN A 133 -12.76 11.43 -10.08
N GLN A 134 -12.88 11.59 -8.77
CA GLN A 134 -12.90 12.90 -8.13
C GLN A 134 -11.57 13.64 -8.35
N HIS A 135 -10.46 12.93 -8.28
CA HIS A 135 -9.15 13.50 -8.52
C HIS A 135 -9.02 14.03 -9.95
N ARG A 136 -9.53 13.29 -10.93
CA ARG A 136 -9.51 13.69 -12.34
C ARG A 136 -10.39 14.90 -12.64
N SER A 137 -11.40 15.13 -11.81
CA SER A 137 -12.34 16.23 -11.99
C SER A 137 -11.82 17.55 -11.44
N GLN A 138 -10.69 17.52 -10.76
CA GLN A 138 -10.09 18.71 -10.18
C GLN A 138 -9.23 19.48 -11.17
#